data_ca1c9249b4d93db2e57f8b5248344b48
#
_entry.id   ca1c9249b4d93db2e57f8b5248344b48
#
_cell.length_a   1.000
_cell.length_b   1.000
_cell.length_c   1.000
_cell.angle_alpha   90.00
_cell.angle_beta   90.00
_cell.angle_gamma   90.00
#
_symmetry.space_group_name_H-M   'P 1'
#
loop_
_entity.id
_entity.type
_entity.pdbx_description
1 polymer ?
#
loop_
_entity_poly.entity_id
_entity_poly.type
_entity_poly.pdbx_seq_one_letter_code
_entity_poly.pdbx_strand_id
1 'polypeptide(L)'
;MNEKVAMVTGASAGIGLASAEAFAKAGATVVLVDINEPKEQAGKLVSEGYKAVAYRCDVSDTRAVKEMIDWTVATYGRLDAALNNAGIQTPQRPMAEITDEEFDRTVAVDLKGVWNCMRYEIIQMLQQGGGAIVNTSSQGGVTGFPGQAAYIACKHAVIGLTRTAA
;
A
#
# COMPACT_ATOMS: atom_id res chain seq x y z
N MET A 1 9.16 15.82 -8.28
CA MET A 1 8.92 14.51 -8.93
C MET A 1 8.20 14.66 -10.29
N ASN A 2 8.52 15.71 -11.04
CA ASN A 2 7.88 15.94 -12.34
C ASN A 2 8.03 14.70 -13.25
N GLU A 3 6.94 14.34 -13.95
CA GLU A 3 6.85 13.17 -14.85
C GLU A 3 7.02 11.79 -14.16
N LYS A 4 7.03 11.73 -12.83
CA LYS A 4 7.06 10.48 -12.08
C LYS A 4 5.64 10.02 -11.74
N VAL A 5 5.45 8.71 -11.69
CA VAL A 5 4.19 8.08 -11.27
C VAL A 5 4.38 7.46 -9.90
N ALA A 6 3.56 7.86 -8.95
CA ALA A 6 3.55 7.31 -7.59
C ALA A 6 2.22 6.60 -7.32
N MET A 7 2.26 5.48 -6.64
CA MET A 7 1.09 4.73 -6.19
C MET A 7 1.07 4.68 -4.67
N VAL A 8 -0.11 4.86 -4.08
CA VAL A 8 -0.30 4.77 -2.63
C VAL A 8 -1.49 3.88 -2.33
N THR A 9 -1.29 2.80 -1.59
CA THR A 9 -2.37 1.94 -1.11
C THR A 9 -2.88 2.38 0.25
N GLY A 10 -4.18 2.15 0.54
CA GLY A 10 -4.83 2.68 1.74
C GLY A 10 -4.95 4.21 1.69
N ALA A 11 -5.22 4.76 0.52
CA ALA A 11 -5.15 6.21 0.25
C ALA A 11 -6.47 6.97 0.51
N SER A 12 -7.50 6.32 1.02
CA SER A 12 -8.77 7.00 1.35
C SER A 12 -8.68 7.93 2.56
N ALA A 13 -7.74 7.68 3.48
CA ALA A 13 -7.62 8.46 4.72
C ALA A 13 -6.22 8.36 5.34
N GLY A 14 -6.01 9.09 6.44
CA GLY A 14 -4.85 8.96 7.32
C GLY A 14 -3.51 9.14 6.63
N ILE A 15 -2.54 8.27 6.97
CA ILE A 15 -1.17 8.34 6.45
C ILE A 15 -1.13 8.16 4.93
N GLY A 16 -1.93 7.24 4.38
CA GLY A 16 -1.98 7.00 2.94
C GLY A 16 -2.43 8.24 2.17
N LEU A 17 -3.52 8.89 2.59
CA LEU A 17 -4.01 10.11 1.97
C LEU A 17 -2.99 11.25 2.08
N ALA A 18 -2.44 11.49 3.27
CA ALA A 18 -1.43 12.53 3.47
C ALA A 18 -0.18 12.30 2.61
N SER A 19 0.21 11.04 2.41
CA SER A 19 1.34 10.68 1.54
C SER A 19 1.01 10.90 0.07
N ALA A 20 -0.22 10.55 -0.37
CA ALA A 20 -0.68 10.82 -1.72
C ALA A 20 -0.67 12.33 -2.03
N GLU A 21 -1.16 13.15 -1.11
CA GLU A 21 -1.09 14.61 -1.21
C GLU A 21 0.37 15.12 -1.30
N ALA A 22 1.28 14.56 -0.51
CA ALA A 22 2.68 14.94 -0.55
C ALA A 22 3.34 14.59 -1.90
N PHE A 23 3.07 13.42 -2.46
CA PHE A 23 3.53 13.05 -3.81
C PHE A 23 2.96 13.99 -4.88
N ALA A 24 1.67 14.31 -4.81
CA ALA A 24 1.03 15.25 -5.75
C ALA A 24 1.66 16.63 -5.68
N LYS A 25 1.87 17.19 -4.48
CA LYS A 25 2.56 18.47 -4.24
C LYS A 25 4.01 18.46 -4.73
N ALA A 26 4.67 17.29 -4.70
CA ALA A 26 6.01 17.11 -5.26
C ALA A 26 6.04 17.00 -6.80
N GLY A 27 4.88 17.06 -7.47
CA GLY A 27 4.74 17.06 -8.93
C GLY A 27 4.59 15.67 -9.56
N ALA A 28 4.34 14.62 -8.78
CA ALA A 28 4.05 13.30 -9.32
C ALA A 28 2.61 13.19 -9.84
N THR A 29 2.39 12.30 -10.80
CA THR A 29 1.06 11.73 -11.04
C THR A 29 0.81 10.67 -9.97
N VAL A 30 -0.29 10.79 -9.23
CA VAL A 30 -0.55 9.91 -8.08
C VAL A 30 -1.75 9.01 -8.34
N VAL A 31 -1.54 7.70 -8.21
CA VAL A 31 -2.60 6.69 -8.19
C VAL A 31 -2.97 6.43 -6.73
N LEU A 32 -4.14 6.90 -6.32
CA LEU A 32 -4.70 6.65 -5.00
C LEU A 32 -5.46 5.33 -5.04
N VAL A 33 -5.03 4.37 -4.23
CA VAL A 33 -5.59 3.01 -4.23
C VAL A 33 -6.22 2.69 -2.88
N ASP A 34 -7.43 2.16 -2.89
CA ASP A 34 -8.09 1.68 -1.69
C ASP A 34 -9.13 0.60 -2.04
N ILE A 35 -9.58 -0.18 -1.05
CA ILE A 35 -10.68 -1.13 -1.20
C ILE A 35 -11.99 -0.43 -1.53
N ASN A 36 -12.19 0.78 -0.99
CA ASN A 36 -13.22 1.72 -1.39
C ASN A 36 -12.57 2.78 -2.29
N GLU A 37 -12.98 2.85 -3.55
CA GLU A 37 -12.35 3.72 -4.53
C GLU A 37 -12.30 5.19 -4.05
N PRO A 38 -11.10 5.80 -3.87
CA PRO A 38 -10.93 7.13 -3.26
C PRO A 38 -11.19 8.27 -4.26
N LYS A 39 -12.38 8.27 -4.91
CA LYS A 39 -12.76 9.25 -5.94
C LYS A 39 -12.81 10.67 -5.42
N GLU A 40 -13.33 10.87 -4.23
CA GLU A 40 -13.43 12.19 -3.61
C GLU A 40 -12.05 12.78 -3.35
N GLN A 41 -11.14 11.99 -2.80
CA GLN A 41 -9.78 12.40 -2.48
C GLN A 41 -8.99 12.75 -3.76
N ALA A 42 -9.07 11.90 -4.78
CA ALA A 42 -8.45 12.16 -6.07
C ALA A 42 -9.07 13.39 -6.76
N GLY A 43 -10.39 13.53 -6.73
CA GLY A 43 -11.10 14.68 -7.28
C GLY A 43 -10.70 16.00 -6.62
N LYS A 44 -10.50 16.00 -5.29
CA LYS A 44 -9.99 17.16 -4.56
C LYS A 44 -8.59 17.55 -5.06
N LEU A 45 -7.66 16.60 -5.16
CA LEU A 45 -6.32 16.87 -5.68
C LEU A 45 -6.35 17.43 -7.11
N VAL A 46 -7.21 16.88 -7.97
CA VAL A 46 -7.37 17.38 -9.34
C VAL A 46 -7.92 18.80 -9.34
N SER A 47 -8.88 19.14 -8.48
CA SER A 47 -9.43 20.49 -8.37
C SER A 47 -8.41 21.52 -7.86
N GLU A 48 -7.39 21.06 -7.13
CA GLU A 48 -6.24 21.87 -6.68
C GLU A 48 -5.13 21.96 -7.74
N GLY A 49 -5.32 21.36 -8.93
CA GLY A 49 -4.38 21.43 -10.07
C GLY A 49 -3.34 20.31 -10.10
N TYR A 50 -3.45 19.29 -9.24
CA TYR A 50 -2.54 18.14 -9.23
C TYR A 50 -3.00 17.03 -10.17
N LYS A 51 -2.08 16.15 -10.54
CA LYS A 51 -2.35 14.94 -11.33
C LYS A 51 -2.63 13.78 -10.38
N ALA A 52 -3.89 13.39 -10.25
CA ALA A 52 -4.31 12.32 -9.35
C ALA A 52 -5.44 11.50 -9.97
N VAL A 53 -5.48 10.22 -9.65
CA VAL A 53 -6.53 9.29 -10.08
C VAL A 53 -6.84 8.32 -8.96
N ALA A 54 -8.10 7.94 -8.83
CA ALA A 54 -8.54 6.89 -7.92
C ALA A 54 -8.54 5.53 -8.61
N TYR A 55 -8.16 4.50 -7.88
CA TYR A 55 -8.27 3.11 -8.32
C TYR A 55 -8.76 2.22 -7.18
N ARG A 56 -9.74 1.37 -7.46
CA ARG A 56 -10.25 0.42 -6.47
C ARG A 56 -9.45 -0.87 -6.53
N CYS A 57 -8.86 -1.28 -5.40
CA CYS A 57 -8.17 -2.57 -5.28
C CYS A 57 -8.23 -3.10 -3.86
N ASP A 58 -8.56 -4.39 -3.71
CA ASP A 58 -8.29 -5.14 -2.49
C ASP A 58 -6.88 -5.73 -2.61
N VAL A 59 -5.95 -5.25 -1.80
CA VAL A 59 -4.54 -5.71 -1.82
C VAL A 59 -4.38 -7.18 -1.44
N SER A 60 -5.35 -7.78 -0.74
CA SER A 60 -5.35 -9.21 -0.39
C SER A 60 -5.60 -10.10 -1.61
N ASP A 61 -6.21 -9.57 -2.67
CA ASP A 61 -6.43 -10.26 -3.95
C ASP A 61 -5.23 -10.07 -4.89
N THR A 62 -4.48 -11.13 -5.06
CA THR A 62 -3.27 -11.15 -5.92
C THR A 62 -3.56 -10.77 -7.37
N ARG A 63 -4.73 -11.15 -7.90
CA ARG A 63 -5.13 -10.84 -9.27
C ARG A 63 -5.48 -9.36 -9.42
N ALA A 64 -6.27 -8.83 -8.49
CA ALA A 64 -6.63 -7.42 -8.48
C ALA A 64 -5.38 -6.51 -8.39
N VAL A 65 -4.38 -6.88 -7.58
CA VAL A 65 -3.11 -6.15 -7.49
C VAL A 65 -2.36 -6.19 -8.81
N LYS A 66 -2.27 -7.36 -9.47
CA LYS A 66 -1.62 -7.42 -10.78
C LYS A 66 -2.33 -6.54 -11.80
N GLU A 67 -3.65 -6.61 -11.89
CA GLU A 67 -4.46 -5.78 -12.81
C GLU A 67 -4.26 -4.27 -12.53
N MET A 68 -4.15 -3.86 -11.28
CA MET A 68 -3.86 -2.50 -10.86
C MET A 68 -2.50 -2.00 -11.38
N ILE A 69 -1.44 -2.81 -11.22
CA ILE A 69 -0.10 -2.45 -11.73
C ILE A 69 -0.11 -2.40 -13.24
N ASP A 70 -0.66 -3.40 -13.92
CA ASP A 70 -0.76 -3.45 -15.38
C ASP A 70 -1.51 -2.23 -15.92
N TRP A 71 -2.64 -1.87 -15.30
CA TRP A 71 -3.41 -0.69 -15.66
C TRP A 71 -2.62 0.61 -15.47
N THR A 72 -1.91 0.74 -14.36
CA THR A 72 -1.09 1.92 -14.09
C THR A 72 -0.02 2.10 -15.16
N VAL A 73 0.65 1.02 -15.52
CA VAL A 73 1.71 1.04 -16.55
C VAL A 73 1.12 1.29 -17.94
N ALA A 74 0.00 0.67 -18.28
CA ALA A 74 -0.69 0.91 -19.56
C ALA A 74 -1.13 2.36 -19.71
N THR A 75 -1.54 3.01 -18.61
CA THR A 75 -2.06 4.38 -18.61
C THR A 75 -0.94 5.43 -18.59
N TYR A 76 0.11 5.21 -17.80
CA TYR A 76 1.14 6.22 -17.54
C TYR A 76 2.54 5.83 -18.02
N GLY A 77 2.72 4.61 -18.53
CA GLY A 77 3.98 4.11 -19.08
C GLY A 77 5.00 3.65 -18.04
N ARG A 78 4.77 3.89 -16.74
CA ARG A 78 5.75 3.65 -15.67
C ARG A 78 5.14 3.60 -14.28
N LEU A 79 5.91 3.09 -13.31
CA LEU A 79 5.66 3.19 -11.87
C LEU A 79 6.99 3.48 -11.16
N ASP A 80 7.19 4.72 -10.70
CA ASP A 80 8.48 5.16 -10.13
C ASP A 80 8.56 5.03 -8.62
N ALA A 81 7.45 5.21 -7.94
CA ALA A 81 7.38 5.11 -6.50
C ALA A 81 6.10 4.39 -6.06
N ALA A 82 6.22 3.56 -5.04
CA ALA A 82 5.09 2.90 -4.41
C ALA A 82 5.16 3.05 -2.89
N LEU A 83 4.03 3.39 -2.27
CA LEU A 83 3.84 3.33 -0.83
C LEU A 83 2.78 2.27 -0.52
N ASN A 84 3.22 1.14 -0.01
CA ASN A 84 2.37 0.06 0.48
C ASN A 84 1.95 0.36 1.92
N ASN A 85 0.80 1.05 2.06
CA ASN A 85 0.30 1.52 3.34
C ASN A 85 -1.04 0.89 3.74
N ALA A 86 -1.76 0.25 2.83
CA ALA A 86 -2.99 -0.45 3.17
C ALA A 86 -2.78 -1.44 4.32
N GLY A 87 -3.66 -1.43 5.29
CA GLY A 87 -3.60 -2.29 6.46
C GLY A 87 -4.84 -2.14 7.31
N ILE A 88 -5.06 -3.11 8.17
CA ILE A 88 -6.16 -3.15 9.12
C ILE A 88 -5.63 -3.37 10.54
N GLN A 89 -6.42 -2.97 11.52
CA GLN A 89 -6.18 -3.32 12.92
C GLN A 89 -7.20 -4.35 13.38
N THR A 90 -6.75 -5.36 14.10
CA THR A 90 -7.65 -6.26 14.84
C THR A 90 -8.07 -5.62 16.15
N PRO A 91 -9.26 -5.98 16.68
CA PRO A 91 -9.62 -5.63 18.05
C PRO A 91 -8.55 -6.10 19.04
N GLN A 92 -8.22 -5.28 20.02
CA GLN A 92 -7.27 -5.66 21.06
C GLN A 92 -7.89 -6.71 21.98
N ARG A 93 -7.30 -7.90 22.03
CA ARG A 93 -7.68 -9.01 22.90
C ARG A 93 -6.53 -9.97 23.14
N PRO A 94 -6.57 -10.80 24.21
CA PRO A 94 -5.57 -11.83 24.43
C PRO A 94 -5.39 -12.75 23.21
N MET A 95 -4.16 -13.17 22.94
CA MET A 95 -3.83 -14.01 21.78
C MET A 95 -4.71 -15.28 21.69
N ALA A 96 -5.01 -15.90 22.83
CA ALA A 96 -5.85 -17.10 22.89
C ALA A 96 -7.32 -16.87 22.52
N GLU A 97 -7.77 -15.62 22.42
CA GLU A 97 -9.13 -15.24 22.07
C GLU A 97 -9.27 -14.71 20.63
N ILE A 98 -8.16 -14.56 19.92
CA ILE A 98 -8.18 -14.18 18.50
C ILE A 98 -8.66 -15.39 17.71
N THR A 99 -9.69 -15.20 16.87
CA THR A 99 -10.17 -16.28 16.00
C THR A 99 -9.28 -16.49 14.80
N ASP A 100 -9.34 -17.68 14.19
CA ASP A 100 -8.59 -17.99 12.96
C ASP A 100 -8.96 -17.03 11.83
N GLU A 101 -10.23 -16.65 11.71
CA GLU A 101 -10.70 -15.71 10.69
C GLU A 101 -10.12 -14.30 10.88
N GLU A 102 -10.02 -13.83 12.13
CA GLU A 102 -9.40 -12.54 12.44
C GLU A 102 -7.89 -12.57 12.14
N PHE A 103 -7.23 -13.65 12.51
CA PHE A 103 -5.82 -13.86 12.19
C PHE A 103 -5.60 -13.90 10.67
N ASP A 104 -6.32 -14.75 9.97
CA ASP A 104 -6.20 -14.93 8.51
C ASP A 104 -6.48 -13.64 7.75
N ARG A 105 -7.51 -12.89 8.17
CA ARG A 105 -7.82 -11.59 7.56
C ARG A 105 -6.68 -10.58 7.76
N THR A 106 -6.10 -10.53 8.94
CA THR A 106 -4.98 -9.64 9.22
C THR A 106 -3.77 -10.01 8.38
N VAL A 107 -3.43 -11.29 8.31
CA VAL A 107 -2.34 -11.80 7.47
C VAL A 107 -2.61 -11.52 5.99
N ALA A 108 -3.85 -11.72 5.52
CA ALA A 108 -4.21 -11.48 4.13
C ALA A 108 -4.00 -10.01 3.70
N VAL A 109 -4.32 -9.05 4.56
CA VAL A 109 -4.20 -7.63 4.23
C VAL A 109 -2.79 -7.10 4.58
N ASP A 110 -2.37 -7.25 5.85
CA ASP A 110 -1.20 -6.55 6.40
C ASP A 110 0.14 -7.18 6.02
N LEU A 111 0.14 -8.45 5.61
CA LEU A 111 1.34 -9.15 5.16
C LEU A 111 1.26 -9.55 3.70
N LYS A 112 0.26 -10.39 3.33
CA LYS A 112 0.13 -10.86 1.96
C LYS A 112 -0.21 -9.72 0.99
N GLY A 113 -0.98 -8.72 1.42
CA GLY A 113 -1.25 -7.52 0.63
C GLY A 113 0.02 -6.76 0.26
N VAL A 114 0.92 -6.54 1.24
CA VAL A 114 2.23 -5.93 1.00
C VAL A 114 3.08 -6.80 0.06
N TRP A 115 3.12 -8.11 0.28
CA TRP A 115 3.79 -9.07 -0.60
C TRP A 115 3.27 -9.00 -2.04
N ASN A 116 1.95 -8.97 -2.23
CA ASN A 116 1.32 -8.90 -3.55
C ASN A 116 1.77 -7.62 -4.29
N CYS A 117 1.68 -6.47 -3.62
CA CYS A 117 2.09 -5.18 -4.17
C CYS A 117 3.58 -5.20 -4.53
N MET A 118 4.46 -5.48 -3.58
CA MET A 118 5.90 -5.52 -3.79
C MET A 118 6.29 -6.42 -4.97
N ARG A 119 5.69 -7.61 -5.06
CA ARG A 119 6.00 -8.58 -6.12
C ARG A 119 5.83 -7.97 -7.52
N TYR A 120 4.71 -7.34 -7.78
CA TYR A 120 4.41 -6.79 -9.12
C TYR A 120 5.06 -5.43 -9.34
N GLU A 121 5.24 -4.63 -8.30
CA GLU A 121 6.01 -3.39 -8.31
C GLU A 121 7.48 -3.65 -8.68
N ILE A 122 8.11 -4.63 -8.03
CA ILE A 122 9.50 -5.02 -8.32
C ILE A 122 9.64 -5.51 -9.75
N ILE A 123 8.75 -6.39 -10.22
CA ILE A 123 8.78 -6.87 -11.62
C ILE A 123 8.73 -5.69 -12.58
N GLN A 124 7.82 -4.74 -12.38
CA GLN A 124 7.69 -3.57 -13.23
C GLN A 124 8.91 -2.65 -13.13
N MET A 125 9.37 -2.36 -11.93
CA MET A 125 10.51 -1.47 -11.71
C MET A 125 11.81 -2.03 -12.28
N LEU A 126 12.03 -3.35 -12.25
CA LEU A 126 13.15 -3.99 -12.92
C LEU A 126 13.09 -3.86 -14.44
N GLN A 127 11.92 -4.02 -15.05
CA GLN A 127 11.72 -3.87 -16.50
C GLN A 127 11.99 -2.46 -17.00
N GLN A 128 11.67 -1.45 -16.21
CA GLN A 128 11.85 -0.03 -16.57
C GLN A 128 13.19 0.58 -16.12
N GLY A 129 14.03 -0.20 -15.45
CA GLY A 129 15.37 0.23 -15.02
C GLY A 129 15.44 0.89 -13.65
N GLY A 130 14.39 0.79 -12.82
CA GLY A 130 14.41 1.23 -11.42
C GLY A 130 13.10 1.79 -10.91
N GLY A 131 13.06 2.00 -9.60
CA GLY A 131 11.94 2.54 -8.84
C GLY A 131 12.26 2.57 -7.35
N ALA A 132 11.30 3.01 -6.54
CA ALA A 132 11.44 3.03 -5.09
C ALA A 132 10.15 2.52 -4.43
N ILE A 133 10.28 1.60 -3.48
CA ILE A 133 9.16 1.04 -2.72
C ILE A 133 9.35 1.37 -1.24
N VAL A 134 8.30 1.87 -0.63
CA VAL A 134 8.22 2.07 0.82
C VAL A 134 7.06 1.25 1.36
N ASN A 135 7.31 0.48 2.41
CA ASN A 135 6.29 -0.32 3.09
C ASN A 135 6.02 0.23 4.48
N THR A 136 4.76 0.48 4.79
CA THR A 136 4.35 0.93 6.11
C THR A 136 4.37 -0.23 7.10
N SER A 137 5.39 -0.26 7.96
CA SER A 137 5.41 -1.10 9.14
C SER A 137 4.75 -0.36 10.32
N SER A 138 5.24 -0.54 11.51
CA SER A 138 4.73 0.04 12.74
C SER A 138 5.82 0.02 13.81
N GLN A 139 5.63 0.75 14.92
CA GLN A 139 6.36 0.46 16.15
C GLN A 139 6.17 -1.03 16.54
N GLY A 140 4.99 -1.61 16.30
CA GLY A 140 4.72 -3.03 16.42
C GLY A 140 5.52 -3.95 15.48
N GLY A 141 6.31 -3.41 14.55
CA GLY A 141 7.25 -4.17 13.73
C GLY A 141 8.61 -4.40 14.38
N VAL A 142 8.89 -3.72 15.50
CA VAL A 142 10.17 -3.82 16.25
C VAL A 142 9.96 -4.08 17.74
N THR A 143 8.72 -4.00 18.23
CA THR A 143 8.34 -4.27 19.63
C THR A 143 7.07 -5.09 19.69
N GLY A 144 6.78 -5.72 20.83
CA GLY A 144 5.53 -6.43 21.10
C GLY A 144 4.61 -5.63 22.02
N PHE A 145 3.30 -5.67 21.73
CA PHE A 145 2.26 -5.11 22.60
C PHE A 145 1.21 -6.16 22.92
N PRO A 146 0.75 -6.27 24.17
CA PRO A 146 -0.36 -7.16 24.50
C PRO A 146 -1.60 -6.88 23.65
N GLY A 147 -2.31 -7.92 23.28
CA GLY A 147 -3.59 -7.81 22.58
C GLY A 147 -3.54 -7.57 21.08
N GLN A 148 -2.36 -7.53 20.44
CA GLN A 148 -2.21 -7.27 19.01
C GLN A 148 -1.36 -8.31 18.28
N ALA A 149 -1.44 -9.57 18.67
CA ALA A 149 -0.51 -10.62 18.22
C ALA A 149 -0.43 -10.76 16.69
N ALA A 150 -1.57 -10.86 15.99
CA ALA A 150 -1.60 -11.00 14.53
C ALA A 150 -1.01 -9.78 13.81
N TYR A 151 -1.43 -8.57 14.21
CA TYR A 151 -0.93 -7.32 13.63
C TYR A 151 0.58 -7.17 13.82
N ILE A 152 1.07 -7.40 15.04
CA ILE A 152 2.50 -7.30 15.36
C ILE A 152 3.32 -8.30 14.55
N ALA A 153 2.86 -9.55 14.44
CA ALA A 153 3.51 -10.56 13.61
C ALA A 153 3.63 -10.11 12.14
N CYS A 154 2.54 -9.57 11.57
CA CYS A 154 2.55 -9.03 10.21
C CYS A 154 3.53 -7.87 10.06
N LYS A 155 3.56 -6.91 11.00
CA LYS A 155 4.43 -5.74 10.91
C LYS A 155 5.92 -6.06 11.10
N HIS A 156 6.28 -7.09 11.87
CA HIS A 156 7.63 -7.65 11.89
C HIS A 156 7.99 -8.30 10.56
N ALA A 157 7.07 -9.08 9.98
CA ALA A 157 7.27 -9.74 8.70
C ALA A 157 7.45 -8.74 7.54
N VAL A 158 6.73 -7.60 7.54
CA VAL A 158 6.90 -6.52 6.55
C VAL A 158 8.32 -5.96 6.58
N ILE A 159 8.94 -5.81 7.75
CA ILE A 159 10.36 -5.39 7.85
C ILE A 159 11.28 -6.44 7.22
N GLY A 160 11.02 -7.73 7.49
CA GLY A 160 11.75 -8.83 6.87
C GLY A 160 11.64 -8.83 5.35
N LEU A 161 10.42 -8.70 4.80
CA LEU A 161 10.17 -8.60 3.36
C LEU A 161 10.94 -7.42 2.74
N THR A 162 10.85 -6.25 3.37
CA THR A 162 11.49 -5.03 2.88
C THR A 162 13.00 -5.18 2.80
N ARG A 163 13.61 -5.72 3.85
CA ARG A 163 15.07 -5.94 3.91
C ARG A 163 15.56 -7.01 2.93
N THR A 164 14.71 -8.01 2.63
CA THR A 164 15.08 -9.09 1.69
C THR A 164 15.01 -8.62 0.25
N ALA A 165 14.14 -7.65 -0.04
CA ALA A 165 13.93 -7.12 -1.39
C ALA A 165 14.84 -5.94 -1.76
N ALA A 166 15.58 -5.40 -0.80
CA ALA A 166 16.47 -4.23 -0.97
C ALA A 166 17.81 -4.57 -1.62
#